data_701af1fb5eb6c30b6cf313d2dee8459d
#
_entry.id   701af1fb5eb6c30b6cf313d2dee8459d
#
_cell.length_a   1.000
_cell.length_b   1.000
_cell.length_c   1.000
_cell.angle_alpha   90.00
_cell.angle_beta   90.00
_cell.angle_gamma   90.00
#
_symmetry.space_group_name_H-M   'P 1'
#
loop_
_entity.id
_entity.type
_entity.pdbx_description
1 polymer ?
#
loop_
_entity_poly.entity_id
_entity_poly.type
_entity_poly.pdbx_seq_one_letter_code
_entity_poly.pdbx_strand_id
1 'polypeptide(L)'
;MYKRQGQIVDAEEPNKGLPGKHMRYAATMKILSVDGKIEPIITNKSTGFHLQSVKNIVLVITGATDYNLKKLDTDPQLDPLGICKTIIAKAEKFKPSQLKVIHTQDHQLLFDRVKFSLGDDELQSMATDERLAR
;
A
#
# COMPACT_ATOMS: atom_id res chain seq x y z
N MET A 1 -11.12 10.68 5.31
CA MET A 1 -10.10 9.62 5.42
C MET A 1 -10.80 8.28 5.51
N TYR A 2 -10.57 7.37 4.56
CA TYR A 2 -11.09 6.00 4.60
C TYR A 2 -10.18 5.12 5.44
N LYS A 3 -10.77 4.30 6.31
CA LYS A 3 -10.04 3.38 7.20
C LYS A 3 -10.69 2.00 7.13
N ARG A 4 -9.87 0.97 7.03
CA ARG A 4 -10.28 -0.41 7.25
C ARG A 4 -9.31 -1.05 8.24
N GLN A 5 -9.86 -1.73 9.22
CA GLN A 5 -9.13 -2.49 10.21
C GLN A 5 -9.77 -3.86 10.35
N GLY A 6 -8.98 -4.89 10.51
CA GLY A 6 -9.46 -6.24 10.67
C GLY A 6 -8.37 -7.19 11.13
N GLN A 7 -8.77 -8.42 11.34
CA GLN A 7 -7.88 -9.55 11.55
C GLN A 7 -7.87 -10.42 10.30
N ILE A 8 -6.71 -10.94 9.95
CA ILE A 8 -6.60 -11.97 8.92
C ILE A 8 -6.91 -13.28 9.62
N VAL A 9 -8.04 -13.87 9.26
CA VAL A 9 -8.44 -15.20 9.71
C VAL A 9 -8.45 -16.08 8.48
N ASP A 10 -7.71 -17.16 8.51
CA ASP A 10 -7.78 -18.17 7.47
C ASP A 10 -9.05 -18.99 7.68
N ALA A 11 -10.06 -18.74 6.83
CA ALA A 11 -11.35 -19.41 6.90
C ALA A 11 -11.30 -20.86 6.36
N GLU A 12 -10.25 -21.22 5.63
CA GLU A 12 -10.15 -22.53 4.97
C GLU A 12 -9.51 -23.61 5.84
N GLU A 13 -8.84 -23.20 6.93
CA GLU A 13 -8.21 -24.14 7.85
C GLU A 13 -8.66 -23.90 9.31
N PRO A 14 -9.71 -24.58 9.77
CA PRO A 14 -10.32 -24.34 11.09
C PRO A 14 -9.40 -24.65 12.27
N ASN A 15 -8.21 -25.24 12.05
CA ASN A 15 -7.27 -25.64 13.10
C ASN A 15 -5.97 -24.83 13.09
N LYS A 16 -5.84 -23.79 12.28
CA LYS A 16 -4.64 -22.94 12.28
C LYS A 16 -4.78 -21.78 13.25
N GLY A 17 -4.20 -21.96 14.37
CA GLY A 17 -3.98 -20.94 15.40
C GLY A 17 -4.96 -21.01 16.56
N LEU A 18 -4.44 -20.67 17.73
CA LEU A 18 -5.26 -20.49 18.93
C LEU A 18 -6.18 -19.29 18.75
N PRO A 19 -7.43 -19.34 19.22
CA PRO A 19 -8.32 -18.18 19.21
C PRO A 19 -7.62 -16.95 19.79
N GLY A 20 -7.61 -15.85 19.05
CA GLY A 20 -7.01 -14.59 19.47
C GLY A 20 -5.55 -14.34 19.08
N LYS A 21 -4.87 -15.28 18.43
CA LYS A 21 -3.50 -15.08 17.89
C LYS A 21 -3.45 -14.81 16.39
N HIS A 22 -4.32 -13.97 15.90
CA HIS A 22 -4.32 -13.60 14.51
C HIS A 22 -3.66 -12.24 14.29
N MET A 23 -2.93 -12.11 13.20
CA MET A 23 -2.32 -10.86 12.80
C MET A 23 -3.39 -9.79 12.58
N ARG A 24 -3.25 -8.66 13.27
CA ARG A 24 -4.10 -7.48 13.05
C ARG A 24 -3.52 -6.66 11.91
N TYR A 25 -4.39 -6.06 11.13
CA TYR A 25 -4.00 -5.16 10.07
C TYR A 25 -4.86 -3.90 10.05
N ALA A 26 -4.33 -2.85 9.48
CA ALA A 26 -5.09 -1.65 9.15
C ALA A 26 -4.66 -1.15 7.76
N ALA A 27 -5.61 -0.64 7.01
CA ALA A 27 -5.35 0.11 5.79
C ALA A 27 -6.06 1.46 5.86
N THR A 28 -5.42 2.49 5.36
CA THR A 28 -5.99 3.83 5.29
C THR A 28 -5.72 4.45 3.93
N MET A 29 -6.68 5.24 3.47
CA MET A 29 -6.59 6.00 2.24
C MET A 29 -6.94 7.45 2.51
N LYS A 30 -6.19 8.37 1.90
CA LYS A 30 -6.46 9.80 1.96
C LYS A 30 -6.28 10.43 0.59
N ILE A 31 -7.18 11.33 0.24
CA ILE A 31 -7.05 12.18 -0.93
C ILE A 31 -6.16 13.36 -0.53
N LEU A 32 -5.03 13.55 -1.23
CA LEU A 32 -4.11 14.67 -1.03
C LEU A 32 -4.49 15.88 -1.87
N SER A 33 -4.89 15.65 -3.10
CA SER A 33 -5.32 16.71 -4.00
C SER A 33 -6.34 16.21 -5.00
N VAL A 34 -7.20 17.10 -5.41
CA VAL A 34 -8.24 16.88 -6.41
C VAL A 34 -8.57 18.22 -7.08
N ASP A 35 -8.85 18.16 -8.36
CA ASP A 35 -9.21 19.34 -9.17
C ASP A 35 -10.71 19.48 -9.43
N GLY A 36 -11.54 18.82 -8.63
CA GLY A 36 -13.01 18.85 -8.74
C GLY A 36 -13.68 18.78 -7.38
N LYS A 37 -14.95 18.41 -7.37
CA LYS A 37 -15.73 18.24 -6.14
C LYS A 37 -15.65 16.82 -5.63
N ILE A 38 -15.54 16.69 -4.30
CA ILE A 38 -15.56 15.43 -3.59
C ILE A 38 -16.68 15.43 -2.60
N GLU A 39 -17.54 14.43 -2.66
CA GLU A 39 -18.59 14.20 -1.68
C GLU A 39 -18.37 12.84 -1.03
N PRO A 40 -18.30 12.76 0.30
CA PRO A 40 -18.17 11.48 0.98
C PRO A 40 -19.49 10.70 0.85
N ILE A 41 -19.39 9.43 0.51
CA ILE A 41 -20.51 8.49 0.54
C ILE A 41 -20.33 7.60 1.76
N ILE A 42 -21.29 7.66 2.68
CA ILE A 42 -21.32 6.80 3.86
C ILE A 42 -22.66 6.09 3.87
N THR A 43 -22.61 4.78 3.69
CA THR A 43 -23.79 3.90 3.79
C THR A 43 -23.53 2.82 4.84
N ASN A 44 -24.57 2.09 5.23
CA ASN A 44 -24.44 0.97 6.18
C ASN A 44 -23.56 -0.18 5.64
N LYS A 45 -23.31 -0.23 4.32
CA LYS A 45 -22.55 -1.30 3.65
C LYS A 45 -21.24 -0.85 3.05
N SER A 46 -21.07 0.44 2.78
CA SER A 46 -19.88 0.96 2.09
C SER A 46 -19.59 2.41 2.49
N THR A 47 -18.31 2.72 2.42
CA THR A 47 -17.81 4.09 2.57
C THR A 47 -16.93 4.40 1.37
N GLY A 48 -17.12 5.54 0.75
CA GLY A 48 -16.39 5.92 -0.45
C GLY A 48 -16.46 7.42 -0.71
N PHE A 49 -16.10 7.79 -1.92
CA PHE A 49 -16.17 9.17 -2.40
C PHE A 49 -16.87 9.22 -3.74
N HIS A 50 -17.76 10.17 -3.89
CA HIS A 50 -18.32 10.56 -5.16
C HIS A 50 -17.49 11.71 -5.72
N LEU A 51 -16.98 11.53 -6.92
CA LEU A 51 -16.12 12.49 -7.61
C LEU A 51 -16.91 13.11 -8.76
N GLN A 52 -16.97 14.46 -8.79
CA GLN A 52 -17.66 15.20 -9.84
C GLN A 52 -16.69 16.12 -10.56
N SER A 53 -16.68 16.04 -11.88
CA SER A 53 -15.85 16.89 -12.76
C SER A 53 -14.36 16.87 -12.41
N VAL A 54 -13.86 15.71 -11.99
CA VAL A 54 -12.46 15.49 -11.59
C VAL A 54 -11.67 15.04 -12.80
N LYS A 55 -10.57 15.75 -13.11
CA LYS A 55 -9.58 15.36 -14.13
C LYS A 55 -8.37 14.68 -13.48
N ASN A 56 -7.97 15.18 -12.31
CA ASN A 56 -6.81 14.67 -11.59
C ASN A 56 -7.14 14.43 -10.11
N ILE A 57 -6.69 13.32 -9.59
CA ILE A 57 -6.78 13.00 -8.18
C ILE A 57 -5.47 12.35 -7.72
N VAL A 58 -5.01 12.73 -6.55
CA VAL A 58 -3.87 12.10 -5.90
C VAL A 58 -4.34 11.42 -4.61
N LEU A 59 -4.16 10.11 -4.58
CA LEU A 59 -4.49 9.27 -3.44
C LEU A 59 -3.22 8.77 -2.77
N VAL A 60 -3.19 8.79 -1.43
CA VAL A 60 -2.22 8.05 -0.64
C VAL A 60 -2.92 6.90 0.04
N ILE A 61 -2.41 5.70 -0.20
CA ILE A 61 -2.89 4.46 0.42
C ILE A 61 -1.73 3.89 1.23
N THR A 62 -1.99 3.48 2.45
CA THR A 62 -1.01 2.81 3.31
C THR A 62 -1.65 1.65 4.05
N GLY A 63 -0.84 0.63 4.32
CA GLY A 63 -1.22 -0.51 5.13
C GLY A 63 -0.15 -0.82 6.17
N ALA A 64 -0.56 -1.37 7.28
CA ALA A 64 0.33 -1.85 8.34
C ALA A 64 -0.27 -3.06 9.03
N THR A 65 0.60 -3.84 9.66
CA THR A 65 0.23 -4.98 10.49
C THR A 65 0.90 -4.85 11.86
N ASP A 66 0.52 -5.69 12.80
CA ASP A 66 1.20 -5.84 14.08
C ASP A 66 2.33 -6.89 14.04
N TYR A 67 2.77 -7.29 12.85
CA TYR A 67 3.89 -8.19 12.70
C TYR A 67 5.22 -7.51 13.03
N ASN A 68 5.98 -8.11 13.93
CA ASN A 68 7.28 -7.61 14.36
C ASN A 68 8.40 -8.47 13.77
N LEU A 69 9.12 -7.93 12.78
CA LEU A 69 10.23 -8.64 12.11
C LEU A 69 11.33 -9.10 13.04
N LYS A 70 11.58 -8.39 14.16
CA LYS A 70 12.63 -8.78 15.13
C LYS A 70 12.21 -9.97 15.97
N LYS A 71 10.92 -10.12 16.22
CA LYS A 71 10.35 -11.23 17.01
C LYS A 71 9.91 -12.39 16.11
N LEU A 72 9.77 -12.16 14.80
CA LEU A 72 9.18 -13.04 13.79
C LEU A 72 7.77 -13.52 14.21
N ASP A 73 7.02 -12.66 14.89
CA ASP A 73 5.67 -12.94 15.40
C ASP A 73 4.85 -11.66 15.50
N THR A 74 3.56 -11.79 15.82
CA THR A 74 2.68 -10.65 16.08
C THR A 74 3.04 -9.98 17.41
N ASP A 75 2.96 -8.65 17.44
CA ASP A 75 3.20 -7.84 18.63
C ASP A 75 1.94 -7.06 19.01
N PRO A 76 1.24 -7.46 20.09
CA PRO A 76 0.01 -6.79 20.51
C PRO A 76 0.19 -5.31 20.87
N GLN A 77 1.43 -4.88 21.15
CA GLN A 77 1.74 -3.49 21.47
C GLN A 77 1.81 -2.59 20.23
N LEU A 78 1.95 -3.16 19.04
CA LEU A 78 1.90 -2.40 17.80
C LEU A 78 0.45 -2.04 17.48
N ASP A 79 0.21 -0.76 17.15
CA ASP A 79 -1.06 -0.26 16.65
C ASP A 79 -0.97 -0.03 15.13
N PRO A 80 -1.47 -0.97 14.30
CA PRO A 80 -1.42 -0.82 12.83
C PRO A 80 -2.12 0.45 12.34
N LEU A 81 -3.21 0.85 12.98
CA LEU A 81 -3.93 2.05 12.59
C LEU A 81 -3.14 3.33 12.92
N GLY A 82 -2.49 3.36 14.10
CA GLY A 82 -1.60 4.45 14.49
C GLY A 82 -0.40 4.59 13.55
N ILE A 83 0.18 3.46 13.13
CA ILE A 83 1.25 3.42 12.12
C ILE A 83 0.77 4.03 10.80
N CYS A 84 -0.39 3.59 10.28
CA CYS A 84 -0.97 4.13 9.05
C CYS A 84 -1.22 5.65 9.14
N LYS A 85 -1.77 6.12 10.24
CA LYS A 85 -2.00 7.56 10.47
C LYS A 85 -0.70 8.36 10.44
N THR A 86 0.33 7.83 11.07
CA THR A 86 1.66 8.46 11.10
C THR A 86 2.28 8.56 9.71
N ILE A 87 2.16 7.50 8.90
CA ILE A 87 2.67 7.49 7.52
C ILE A 87 1.93 8.52 6.67
N ILE A 88 0.60 8.57 6.74
CA ILE A 88 -0.18 9.56 6.00
C ILE A 88 0.18 10.99 6.43
N ALA A 89 0.28 11.25 7.73
CA ALA A 89 0.66 12.58 8.24
C ALA A 89 2.06 13.03 7.79
N LYS A 90 2.98 12.09 7.59
CA LYS A 90 4.28 12.38 6.98
C LYS A 90 4.15 12.69 5.49
N ALA A 91 3.39 11.88 4.75
CA ALA A 91 3.20 12.06 3.31
C ALA A 91 2.53 13.40 2.97
N GLU A 92 1.60 13.87 3.80
CA GLU A 92 0.91 15.16 3.62
C GLU A 92 1.82 16.38 3.65
N LYS A 93 3.00 16.27 4.23
CA LYS A 93 3.98 17.37 4.27
C LYS A 93 4.67 17.62 2.93
N PHE A 94 4.50 16.75 1.96
CA PHE A 94 5.16 16.78 0.67
C PHE A 94 4.16 16.94 -0.47
N LYS A 95 4.57 17.64 -1.52
CA LYS A 95 3.84 17.63 -2.78
C LYS A 95 4.02 16.26 -3.47
N PRO A 96 3.05 15.80 -4.29
CA PRO A 96 3.15 14.51 -4.98
C PRO A 96 4.44 14.34 -5.80
N SER A 97 4.91 15.43 -6.46
CA SER A 97 6.17 15.44 -7.19
C SER A 97 7.39 15.20 -6.30
N GLN A 98 7.39 15.74 -5.08
CA GLN A 98 8.47 15.53 -4.12
C GLN A 98 8.48 14.09 -3.61
N LEU A 99 7.30 13.49 -3.33
CA LEU A 99 7.18 12.08 -2.95
C LEU A 99 7.75 11.17 -4.04
N LYS A 100 7.46 11.48 -5.31
CA LYS A 100 8.00 10.73 -6.45
C LYS A 100 9.54 10.80 -6.48
N VAL A 101 10.11 11.98 -6.32
CA VAL A 101 11.58 12.16 -6.33
C VAL A 101 12.24 11.39 -5.17
N ILE A 102 11.71 11.53 -3.96
CA ILE A 102 12.23 10.83 -2.77
C ILE A 102 12.17 9.31 -2.97
N HIS A 103 11.04 8.79 -3.44
CA HIS A 103 10.89 7.36 -3.71
C HIS A 103 11.86 6.86 -4.79
N THR A 104 12.01 7.61 -5.89
CA THR A 104 12.95 7.24 -6.96
C THR A 104 14.39 7.19 -6.45
N GLN A 105 14.81 8.18 -5.68
CA GLN A 105 16.16 8.22 -5.11
C GLN A 105 16.40 7.06 -4.14
N ASP A 106 15.45 6.79 -3.25
CA ASP A 106 15.55 5.67 -2.29
C ASP A 106 15.62 4.32 -3.02
N HIS A 107 14.78 4.13 -4.03
CA HIS A 107 14.80 2.92 -4.84
C HIS A 107 16.13 2.75 -5.58
N GLN A 108 16.63 3.80 -6.23
CA GLN A 108 17.88 3.77 -6.98
C GLN A 108 19.09 3.46 -6.10
N LEU A 109 19.13 3.97 -4.86
CA LEU A 109 20.20 3.66 -3.91
C LEU A 109 20.36 2.16 -3.66
N LEU A 110 19.30 1.38 -3.76
CA LEU A 110 19.33 -0.07 -3.60
C LEU A 110 19.48 -0.78 -4.94
N PHE A 111 18.69 -0.38 -5.93
CA PHE A 111 18.63 -1.03 -7.24
C PHE A 111 19.92 -0.92 -8.02
N ASP A 112 20.60 0.23 -7.97
CA ASP A 112 21.84 0.46 -8.73
C ASP A 112 23.08 -0.20 -8.12
N ARG A 113 22.95 -0.87 -6.96
CA ARG A 113 24.05 -1.60 -6.32
C ARG A 113 24.47 -2.85 -7.10
N VAL A 114 23.54 -3.44 -7.81
CA VAL A 114 23.81 -4.65 -8.61
C VAL A 114 23.27 -4.43 -10.01
N LYS A 115 24.17 -4.50 -10.98
CA LYS A 115 23.83 -4.51 -12.41
C LYS A 115 24.20 -5.89 -12.96
N PHE A 116 23.19 -6.59 -13.45
CA PHE A 116 23.36 -7.88 -14.08
C PHE A 116 22.75 -7.84 -15.47
N SER A 117 23.54 -8.22 -16.48
CA SER A 117 23.08 -8.33 -17.87
C SER A 117 23.56 -9.66 -18.43
N LEU A 118 22.66 -10.39 -19.06
CA LEU A 118 22.96 -11.63 -19.79
C LEU A 118 23.34 -11.37 -21.26
N GLY A 119 23.58 -10.13 -21.61
CA GLY A 119 23.79 -9.67 -22.98
C GLY A 119 22.55 -9.01 -23.56
N ASP A 120 22.70 -8.51 -24.77
CA ASP A 120 21.59 -7.92 -25.51
C ASP A 120 20.74 -9.04 -26.12
N ASP A 121 19.47 -9.09 -25.75
CA ASP A 121 18.49 -10.02 -26.30
C ASP A 121 17.49 -9.20 -27.14
N GLU A 122 17.29 -9.63 -28.38
CA GLU A 122 16.29 -9.05 -29.28
C GLU A 122 14.87 -9.06 -28.67
N LEU A 123 14.67 -9.93 -27.69
CA LEU A 123 13.40 -10.09 -26.99
C LEU A 123 13.20 -9.09 -25.83
N GLN A 124 14.17 -8.21 -25.53
CA GLN A 124 14.05 -7.26 -24.40
C GLN A 124 12.87 -6.30 -24.53
N SER A 125 12.49 -5.95 -25.76
CA SER A 125 11.36 -5.07 -26.04
C SER A 125 10.00 -5.75 -25.99
N MET A 126 9.96 -7.08 -25.87
CA MET A 126 8.71 -7.85 -25.85
C MET A 126 8.16 -7.99 -24.44
N ALA A 127 6.84 -8.03 -24.31
CA ALA A 127 6.17 -8.35 -23.07
C ALA A 127 6.54 -9.78 -22.59
N THR A 128 6.52 -10.01 -21.28
CA THR A 128 7.00 -11.31 -20.72
C THR A 128 6.17 -12.50 -21.20
N ASP A 129 4.87 -12.34 -21.35
CA ASP A 129 3.96 -13.36 -21.87
C ASP A 129 4.27 -13.73 -23.32
N GLU A 130 4.58 -12.75 -24.17
CA GLU A 130 5.02 -12.98 -25.56
C GLU A 130 6.36 -13.70 -25.64
N ARG A 131 7.28 -13.39 -24.71
CA ARG A 131 8.60 -14.06 -24.60
C ARG A 131 8.48 -15.51 -24.20
N LEU A 132 7.54 -15.83 -23.32
CA LEU A 132 7.30 -17.19 -22.83
C LEU A 132 6.54 -18.07 -23.83
N ALA A 133 5.85 -17.48 -24.81
CA ALA A 133 5.10 -18.20 -25.84
C ALA A 133 5.96 -18.68 -27.02
N ARG A 134 7.25 -18.34 -27.07
CA ARG A 134 8.21 -18.74 -28.07
C ARG A 134 9.07 -19.93 -27.62
#